data_eab01c23e237e4d9d6c10f14fdd58be4
#
_entry.id   eab01c23e237e4d9d6c10f14fdd58be4
#
_cell.length_a   1.000
_cell.length_b   1.000
_cell.length_c   1.000
_cell.angle_alpha   90.00
_cell.angle_beta   90.00
_cell.angle_gamma   90.00
#
_symmetry.space_group_name_H-M   'P 1'
#
loop_
_entity.id
_entity.type
_entity.pdbx_description
1 polymer ?
#
loop_
_entity_poly.entity_id
_entity_poly.type
_entity_poly.pdbx_seq_one_letter_code
_entity_poly.pdbx_strand_id
1 'polypeptide(L)'
;MIQNILIIGATSGIAEAVARRYAEQGARIFLVARNDKKLEVISADLIARGALDVKAFVMDANNSELIAQMVDTAWKAFGTIDVALIAQGTLPDQLRTETELPYAIAEFRTNAESVITCLIALAERFELQGKGVIAVIGSVAGDRGRASNYLYGAAKAAIDTFASGLRARLYKSGVHVLTIKPGFVATAMTADLNLPARLTVSPEDVARDIQSAISKRKDVLYTPWFWSLIMLIIRWIPAVIFKRMKL
;
A
#
# COMPACT_ATOMS: atom_id res chain seq x y z
N MET A 1 7.59 -10.55 -21.31
CA MET A 1 6.11 -10.69 -21.28
C MET A 1 5.52 -9.40 -20.78
N ILE A 2 4.43 -8.94 -21.38
CA ILE A 2 3.67 -7.74 -20.93
C ILE A 2 3.08 -8.04 -19.56
N GLN A 3 3.24 -7.12 -18.61
CA GLN A 3 2.68 -7.27 -17.27
C GLN A 3 1.36 -6.49 -17.15
N ASN A 4 0.39 -7.07 -16.46
CA ASN A 4 -0.89 -6.46 -16.14
C ASN A 4 -0.89 -6.06 -14.66
N ILE A 5 -1.00 -4.77 -14.38
CA ILE A 5 -0.83 -4.20 -13.04
C ILE A 5 -2.13 -3.55 -12.58
N LEU A 6 -2.62 -3.93 -11.41
CA LEU A 6 -3.73 -3.28 -10.72
C LEU A 6 -3.19 -2.42 -9.58
N ILE A 7 -3.59 -1.15 -9.52
CA ILE A 7 -3.16 -0.22 -8.46
C ILE A 7 -4.38 0.41 -7.80
N ILE A 8 -4.63 0.09 -6.53
CA ILE A 8 -5.71 0.65 -5.72
C ILE A 8 -5.12 1.74 -4.82
N GLY A 9 -5.70 2.94 -4.84
CA GLY A 9 -5.10 4.13 -4.25
C GLY A 9 -4.06 4.78 -5.18
N ALA A 10 -4.33 4.76 -6.48
CA ALA A 10 -3.40 5.16 -7.54
C ALA A 10 -2.92 6.61 -7.48
N THR A 11 -3.61 7.48 -6.73
CA THR A 11 -3.22 8.88 -6.51
C THR A 11 -2.28 9.10 -5.33
N SER A 12 -1.82 8.03 -4.66
CA SER A 12 -0.77 8.15 -3.65
C SER A 12 0.60 8.30 -4.32
N GLY A 13 1.49 9.14 -3.76
CA GLY A 13 2.79 9.40 -4.38
C GLY A 13 3.63 8.14 -4.62
N ILE A 14 3.59 7.17 -3.69
CA ILE A 14 4.29 5.88 -3.87
C ILE A 14 3.65 5.07 -5.00
N ALA A 15 2.31 5.01 -5.06
CA ALA A 15 1.59 4.27 -6.09
C ALA A 15 1.84 4.84 -7.48
N GLU A 16 1.83 6.17 -7.61
CA GLU A 16 2.12 6.87 -8.86
C GLU A 16 3.54 6.59 -9.34
N ALA A 17 4.53 6.63 -8.43
CA ALA A 17 5.91 6.30 -8.76
C ALA A 17 6.07 4.83 -9.20
N VAL A 18 5.35 3.89 -8.55
CA VAL A 18 5.31 2.48 -8.98
C VAL A 18 4.67 2.34 -10.36
N ALA A 19 3.54 3.02 -10.60
CA ALA A 19 2.85 3.00 -11.89
C ALA A 19 3.75 3.47 -13.04
N ARG A 20 4.49 4.59 -12.85
CA ARG A 20 5.44 5.13 -13.83
C ARG A 20 6.50 4.11 -14.21
N ARG A 21 7.08 3.41 -13.23
CA ARG A 21 8.10 2.39 -13.50
C ARG A 21 7.58 1.21 -14.31
N TYR A 22 6.33 0.80 -14.09
CA TYR A 22 5.70 -0.24 -14.90
C TYR A 22 5.31 0.28 -16.30
N ALA A 23 4.87 1.53 -16.41
CA ALA A 23 4.58 2.17 -17.69
C ALA A 23 5.83 2.22 -18.61
N GLU A 24 6.99 2.59 -18.07
CA GLU A 24 8.27 2.59 -18.77
C GLU A 24 8.72 1.21 -19.26
N GLN A 25 8.13 0.14 -18.74
CA GLN A 25 8.36 -1.25 -19.14
C GLN A 25 7.26 -1.78 -20.10
N GLY A 26 6.36 -0.91 -20.57
CA GLY A 26 5.29 -1.31 -21.46
C GLY A 26 4.19 -2.14 -20.80
N ALA A 27 3.91 -1.94 -19.52
CA ALA A 27 2.83 -2.65 -18.83
C ALA A 27 1.44 -2.15 -19.25
N ARG A 28 0.40 -2.98 -19.00
CA ARG A 28 -1.00 -2.55 -18.95
C ARG A 28 -1.35 -2.24 -17.52
N ILE A 29 -1.98 -1.10 -17.25
CA ILE A 29 -2.19 -0.61 -15.89
C ILE A 29 -3.66 -0.30 -15.65
N PHE A 30 -4.23 -0.87 -14.59
CA PHE A 30 -5.58 -0.59 -14.11
C PHE A 30 -5.49 0.25 -12.84
N LEU A 31 -5.98 1.47 -12.89
CA LEU A 31 -5.91 2.46 -11.82
C LEU A 31 -7.23 2.58 -11.08
N VAL A 32 -7.17 2.62 -9.76
CA VAL A 32 -8.35 2.81 -8.89
C VAL A 32 -8.11 3.95 -7.91
N ALA A 33 -8.94 4.97 -7.91
CA ALA A 33 -8.94 6.07 -6.94
C ALA A 33 -10.26 6.81 -6.91
N ARG A 34 -10.44 7.71 -5.94
CA ARG A 34 -11.66 8.52 -5.74
C ARG A 34 -11.78 9.70 -6.70
N ASN A 35 -10.66 10.24 -7.13
CA ASN A 35 -10.60 11.49 -7.89
C ASN A 35 -10.40 11.20 -9.37
N ASP A 36 -11.48 11.34 -10.13
CA ASP A 36 -11.52 11.07 -11.56
C ASP A 36 -10.54 11.95 -12.35
N LYS A 37 -10.52 13.27 -12.08
CA LYS A 37 -9.60 14.20 -12.75
C LYS A 37 -8.13 13.86 -12.53
N LYS A 38 -7.76 13.41 -11.32
CA LYS A 38 -6.39 12.95 -11.06
C LYS A 38 -6.10 11.64 -11.79
N LEU A 39 -7.06 10.74 -11.88
CA LEU A 39 -6.90 9.50 -12.65
C LEU A 39 -6.67 9.78 -14.13
N GLU A 40 -7.40 10.73 -14.73
CA GLU A 40 -7.20 11.17 -16.11
C GLU A 40 -5.77 11.69 -16.34
N VAL A 41 -5.28 12.58 -15.47
CA VAL A 41 -3.92 13.13 -15.55
C VAL A 41 -2.86 12.05 -15.42
N ILE A 42 -3.01 11.14 -14.44
CA ILE A 42 -2.08 10.03 -14.24
C ILE A 42 -2.12 9.08 -15.44
N SER A 43 -3.31 8.78 -15.97
CA SER A 43 -3.46 7.91 -17.15
C SER A 43 -2.72 8.48 -18.37
N ALA A 44 -2.86 9.78 -18.62
CA ALA A 44 -2.16 10.45 -19.70
C ALA A 44 -0.63 10.42 -19.52
N ASP A 45 -0.12 10.68 -18.29
CA ASP A 45 1.31 10.58 -17.96
C ASP A 45 1.85 9.16 -18.20
N LEU A 46 1.10 8.11 -17.77
CA LEU A 46 1.53 6.74 -17.95
C LEU A 46 1.56 6.30 -19.41
N ILE A 47 0.59 6.72 -20.22
CA ILE A 47 0.62 6.46 -21.67
C ILE A 47 1.80 7.16 -22.31
N ALA A 48 2.05 8.42 -21.98
CA ALA A 48 3.22 9.16 -22.49
C ALA A 48 4.56 8.52 -22.12
N ARG A 49 4.61 7.76 -21.00
CA ARG A 49 5.80 7.00 -20.54
C ARG A 49 5.93 5.64 -21.18
N GLY A 50 4.97 5.20 -21.99
CA GLY A 50 5.04 3.94 -22.71
C GLY A 50 4.16 2.81 -22.18
N ALA A 51 3.20 3.07 -21.29
CA ALA A 51 2.20 2.07 -20.92
C ALA A 51 1.42 1.65 -22.18
N LEU A 52 1.24 0.34 -22.37
CA LEU A 52 0.51 -0.20 -23.53
C LEU A 52 -1.00 0.05 -23.46
N ASP A 53 -1.56 0.04 -22.27
CA ASP A 53 -2.96 0.36 -22.02
C ASP A 53 -3.12 0.85 -20.58
N VAL A 54 -3.97 1.85 -20.37
CA VAL A 54 -4.34 2.34 -19.05
C VAL A 54 -5.85 2.40 -18.94
N LYS A 55 -6.39 1.72 -17.93
CA LYS A 55 -7.81 1.77 -17.57
C LYS A 55 -7.96 2.39 -16.20
N ALA A 56 -9.06 3.07 -15.96
CA ALA A 56 -9.37 3.68 -14.68
C ALA A 56 -10.74 3.23 -14.16
N PHE A 57 -10.84 3.12 -12.84
CA PHE A 57 -12.09 2.85 -12.13
C PHE A 57 -12.21 3.82 -10.96
N VAL A 58 -13.24 4.65 -10.99
CA VAL A 58 -13.47 5.65 -9.93
C VAL A 58 -14.20 4.97 -8.77
N MET A 59 -13.54 4.91 -7.60
CA MET A 59 -14.09 4.27 -6.42
C MET A 59 -13.48 4.86 -5.15
N ASP A 60 -14.31 5.09 -4.12
CA ASP A 60 -13.82 5.22 -2.75
C ASP A 60 -13.58 3.82 -2.18
N ALA A 61 -12.37 3.54 -1.73
CA ALA A 61 -12.01 2.25 -1.14
C ALA A 61 -12.81 1.92 0.14
N ASN A 62 -13.45 2.91 0.77
CA ASN A 62 -14.38 2.69 1.88
C ASN A 62 -15.76 2.18 1.43
N ASN A 63 -16.05 2.22 0.13
CA ASN A 63 -17.28 1.63 -0.43
C ASN A 63 -17.04 0.15 -0.76
N SER A 64 -17.27 -0.71 0.23
CA SER A 64 -17.06 -2.16 0.10
C SER A 64 -17.95 -2.83 -0.97
N GLU A 65 -19.11 -2.25 -1.29
CA GLU A 65 -20.03 -2.79 -2.29
C GLU A 65 -19.46 -2.74 -3.71
N LEU A 66 -18.60 -1.76 -3.99
CA LEU A 66 -17.95 -1.61 -5.30
C LEU A 66 -16.67 -2.45 -5.47
N ILE A 67 -16.13 -3.02 -4.40
CA ILE A 67 -14.84 -3.73 -4.46
C ILE A 67 -14.93 -4.96 -5.37
N ALA A 68 -15.98 -5.76 -5.27
CA ALA A 68 -16.18 -6.93 -6.12
C ALA A 68 -16.30 -6.51 -7.59
N GLN A 69 -17.08 -5.47 -7.89
CA GLN A 69 -17.26 -4.94 -9.24
C GLN A 69 -15.93 -4.40 -9.80
N MET A 70 -15.14 -3.71 -9.00
CA MET A 70 -13.81 -3.19 -9.37
C MET A 70 -12.87 -4.35 -9.76
N VAL A 71 -12.80 -5.39 -8.92
CA VAL A 71 -11.98 -6.58 -9.18
C VAL A 71 -12.43 -7.26 -10.47
N ASP A 72 -13.73 -7.51 -10.65
CA ASP A 72 -14.28 -8.09 -11.87
C ASP A 72 -13.95 -7.26 -13.12
N THR A 73 -14.04 -5.93 -13.01
CA THR A 73 -13.75 -5.03 -14.12
C THR A 73 -12.26 -5.09 -14.51
N ALA A 74 -11.35 -5.16 -13.53
CA ALA A 74 -9.92 -5.28 -13.78
C ALA A 74 -9.57 -6.59 -14.51
N TRP A 75 -10.15 -7.72 -14.07
CA TRP A 75 -9.96 -9.01 -14.75
C TRP A 75 -10.61 -9.07 -16.14
N LYS A 76 -11.79 -8.46 -16.32
CA LYS A 76 -12.42 -8.32 -17.65
C LYS A 76 -11.57 -7.50 -18.61
N ALA A 77 -10.89 -6.47 -18.12
CA ALA A 77 -10.06 -5.61 -18.95
C ALA A 77 -8.80 -6.33 -19.48
N PHE A 78 -8.14 -7.14 -18.65
CA PHE A 78 -6.82 -7.69 -18.99
C PHE A 78 -6.76 -9.23 -18.99
N GLY A 79 -7.79 -9.92 -18.57
CA GLY A 79 -7.84 -11.39 -18.46
C GLY A 79 -7.14 -11.94 -17.22
N THR A 80 -5.94 -11.43 -16.92
CA THR A 80 -5.15 -11.79 -15.73
C THR A 80 -4.51 -10.55 -15.15
N ILE A 81 -4.21 -10.56 -13.84
CA ILE A 81 -3.43 -9.52 -13.15
C ILE A 81 -2.14 -10.16 -12.61
N ASP A 82 -0.99 -9.63 -12.99
CA ASP A 82 0.30 -10.15 -12.52
C ASP A 82 0.68 -9.57 -11.16
N VAL A 83 0.37 -8.28 -10.93
CA VAL A 83 0.63 -7.57 -9.68
C VAL A 83 -0.57 -6.71 -9.31
N ALA A 84 -1.07 -6.86 -8.08
CA ALA A 84 -2.01 -5.92 -7.46
C ALA A 84 -1.29 -5.17 -6.33
N LEU A 85 -1.25 -3.84 -6.41
CA LEU A 85 -0.72 -2.96 -5.37
C LEU A 85 -1.87 -2.25 -4.66
N ILE A 86 -1.96 -2.42 -3.34
CA ILE A 86 -2.91 -1.71 -2.47
C ILE A 86 -2.16 -0.61 -1.75
N ALA A 87 -2.47 0.65 -2.06
CA ALA A 87 -1.72 1.83 -1.63
C ALA A 87 -2.58 2.95 -1.05
N GLN A 88 -3.88 2.71 -0.83
CA GLN A 88 -4.72 3.69 -0.17
C GLN A 88 -4.40 3.82 1.33
N GLY A 89 -4.64 5.02 1.84
CA GLY A 89 -4.50 5.35 3.25
C GLY A 89 -4.37 6.84 3.47
N THR A 90 -4.51 7.23 4.73
CA THR A 90 -4.37 8.60 5.23
C THR A 90 -3.42 8.60 6.42
N LEU A 91 -2.92 9.77 6.78
CA LEU A 91 -2.20 9.95 8.04
C LEU A 91 -3.10 10.80 8.94
N PRO A 92 -3.77 10.20 9.95
CA PRO A 92 -4.67 10.93 10.82
C PRO A 92 -3.92 11.87 11.76
N ASP A 93 -4.59 12.96 12.14
CA ASP A 93 -4.19 13.77 13.28
C ASP A 93 -4.41 12.97 14.57
N GLN A 94 -3.34 12.60 15.25
CA GLN A 94 -3.40 11.76 16.44
C GLN A 94 -4.17 12.43 17.58
N LEU A 95 -3.98 13.73 17.82
CA LEU A 95 -4.67 14.43 18.90
C LEU A 95 -6.19 14.49 18.66
N ARG A 96 -6.56 14.68 17.42
CA ARG A 96 -7.95 14.68 17.02
C ARG A 96 -8.59 13.30 17.16
N THR A 97 -7.84 12.22 16.91
CA THR A 97 -8.35 10.85 17.11
C THR A 97 -8.60 10.50 18.59
N GLU A 98 -8.00 11.23 19.52
CA GLU A 98 -8.16 11.00 20.95
C GLU A 98 -9.47 11.59 21.50
N THR A 99 -10.03 12.57 20.81
CA THR A 99 -11.20 13.34 21.29
C THR A 99 -12.43 13.21 20.40
N GLU A 100 -12.23 12.88 19.10
CA GLU A 100 -13.31 12.77 18.11
C GLU A 100 -13.51 11.31 17.66
N LEU A 101 -14.33 10.56 18.40
CA LEU A 101 -14.58 9.15 18.10
C LEU A 101 -15.04 8.88 16.65
N PRO A 102 -15.97 9.65 16.03
CA PRO A 102 -16.35 9.44 14.64
C PRO A 102 -15.18 9.60 13.65
N TYR A 103 -14.29 10.57 13.90
CA TYR A 103 -13.07 10.77 13.10
C TYR A 103 -12.12 9.58 13.25
N ALA A 104 -11.86 9.14 14.48
CA ALA A 104 -10.99 7.99 14.73
C ALA A 104 -11.49 6.72 14.03
N ILE A 105 -12.80 6.45 14.08
CA ILE A 105 -13.43 5.30 13.41
C ILE A 105 -13.27 5.42 11.87
N ALA A 106 -13.52 6.59 11.29
CA ALA A 106 -13.40 6.81 9.86
C ALA A 106 -11.95 6.62 9.38
N GLU A 107 -10.97 7.10 10.14
CA GLU A 107 -9.56 6.93 9.84
C GLU A 107 -9.11 5.46 9.97
N PHE A 108 -9.56 4.74 10.98
CA PHE A 108 -9.29 3.31 11.12
C PHE A 108 -9.91 2.50 9.98
N ARG A 109 -11.15 2.84 9.57
CA ARG A 109 -11.82 2.25 8.43
C ARG A 109 -10.99 2.43 7.16
N THR A 110 -10.55 3.65 6.87
CA THR A 110 -9.74 3.96 5.69
C THR A 110 -8.40 3.25 5.69
N ASN A 111 -7.72 3.19 6.85
CA ASN A 111 -6.35 2.68 6.94
C ASN A 111 -6.24 1.17 7.20
N ALA A 112 -7.30 0.51 7.67
CA ALA A 112 -7.32 -0.93 7.96
C ALA A 112 -8.44 -1.67 7.22
N GLU A 113 -9.71 -1.36 7.52
CA GLU A 113 -10.87 -2.10 7.02
C GLU A 113 -10.92 -2.11 5.49
N SER A 114 -10.78 -0.94 4.86
CA SER A 114 -10.83 -0.82 3.39
C SER A 114 -9.71 -1.62 2.70
N VAL A 115 -8.53 -1.65 3.30
CA VAL A 115 -7.37 -2.40 2.79
C VAL A 115 -7.59 -3.90 2.92
N ILE A 116 -8.06 -4.34 4.10
CA ILE A 116 -8.34 -5.76 4.36
C ILE A 116 -9.45 -6.27 3.44
N THR A 117 -10.50 -5.48 3.21
CA THR A 117 -11.59 -5.86 2.29
C THR A 117 -11.09 -6.01 0.85
N CYS A 118 -10.21 -5.11 0.38
CA CYS A 118 -9.55 -5.28 -0.91
C CYS A 118 -8.67 -6.55 -0.95
N LEU A 119 -7.92 -6.84 0.12
CA LEU A 119 -7.09 -8.06 0.21
C LEU A 119 -7.94 -9.33 0.11
N ILE A 120 -9.12 -9.36 0.75
CA ILE A 120 -10.05 -10.50 0.70
C ILE A 120 -10.53 -10.74 -0.73
N ALA A 121 -11.03 -9.71 -1.41
CA ALA A 121 -11.54 -9.81 -2.76
C ALA A 121 -10.47 -10.19 -3.79
N LEU A 122 -9.27 -9.63 -3.66
CA LEU A 122 -8.14 -9.97 -4.52
C LEU A 122 -7.65 -11.40 -4.27
N ALA A 123 -7.63 -11.85 -3.02
CA ALA A 123 -7.16 -13.18 -2.66
C ALA A 123 -7.93 -14.28 -3.39
N GLU A 124 -9.26 -14.18 -3.44
CA GLU A 124 -10.12 -15.15 -4.15
C GLU A 124 -9.75 -15.22 -5.64
N ARG A 125 -9.62 -14.05 -6.30
CA ARG A 125 -9.30 -13.99 -7.74
C ARG A 125 -7.89 -14.49 -8.06
N PHE A 126 -6.91 -14.13 -7.27
CA PHE A 126 -5.54 -14.60 -7.44
C PHE A 126 -5.42 -16.10 -7.15
N GLU A 127 -6.15 -16.61 -6.15
CA GLU A 127 -6.17 -18.05 -5.84
C GLU A 127 -6.74 -18.87 -7.00
N LEU A 128 -7.84 -18.42 -7.61
CA LEU A 128 -8.39 -19.01 -8.84
C LEU A 128 -7.43 -18.91 -10.03
N GLN A 129 -6.67 -17.81 -10.13
CA GLN A 129 -5.68 -17.59 -11.18
C GLN A 129 -4.43 -18.48 -11.00
N GLY A 130 -4.08 -18.89 -9.78
CA GLY A 130 -2.96 -19.75 -9.45
C GLY A 130 -1.56 -19.12 -9.58
N LYS A 131 -1.47 -17.81 -9.73
CA LYS A 131 -0.20 -17.06 -9.86
C LYS A 131 -0.39 -15.57 -9.61
N GLY A 132 0.71 -14.85 -9.38
CA GLY A 132 0.77 -13.39 -9.27
C GLY A 132 1.25 -12.92 -7.91
N VAL A 133 1.21 -11.60 -7.72
CA VAL A 133 1.67 -10.94 -6.50
C VAL A 133 0.61 -9.97 -5.99
N ILE A 134 0.23 -10.07 -4.74
CA ILE A 134 -0.54 -9.08 -4.01
C ILE A 134 0.44 -8.30 -3.12
N ALA A 135 0.63 -7.02 -3.39
CA ALA A 135 1.50 -6.14 -2.62
C ALA A 135 0.66 -5.12 -1.85
N VAL A 136 0.92 -4.94 -0.56
CA VAL A 136 0.17 -4.00 0.28
C VAL A 136 1.11 -3.04 1.01
N ILE A 137 0.75 -1.75 0.99
CA ILE A 137 1.51 -0.73 1.72
C ILE A 137 1.04 -0.67 3.16
N GLY A 138 1.85 -1.26 4.04
CA GLY A 138 1.83 -1.11 5.49
C GLY A 138 2.56 0.14 5.94
N SER A 139 3.32 0.03 7.02
CA SER A 139 4.23 1.08 7.54
C SER A 139 5.10 0.50 8.65
N VAL A 140 6.27 1.10 8.88
CA VAL A 140 7.06 0.86 10.10
C VAL A 140 6.30 1.24 11.38
N ALA A 141 5.27 2.08 11.27
CA ALA A 141 4.40 2.45 12.40
C ALA A 141 3.58 1.26 12.92
N GLY A 142 3.32 0.24 12.09
CA GLY A 142 2.63 -0.99 12.50
C GLY A 142 3.45 -1.92 13.37
N ASP A 143 4.77 -1.75 13.44
CA ASP A 143 5.64 -2.64 14.22
C ASP A 143 5.56 -2.41 15.74
N ARG A 144 5.28 -1.17 16.15
CA ARG A 144 5.10 -0.81 17.57
C ARG A 144 4.34 0.50 17.72
N GLY A 145 3.29 0.50 18.55
CA GLY A 145 2.50 1.69 18.87
C GLY A 145 3.35 2.78 19.53
N ARG A 146 3.18 4.03 19.09
CA ARG A 146 3.84 5.24 19.62
C ARG A 146 2.80 6.25 20.02
N ALA A 147 3.08 7.03 21.06
CA ALA A 147 2.15 8.08 21.51
C ALA A 147 1.77 9.07 20.40
N SER A 148 2.67 9.31 19.45
CA SER A 148 2.45 10.27 18.36
C SER A 148 1.52 9.79 17.25
N ASN A 149 1.23 8.46 17.12
CA ASN A 149 0.46 7.91 15.99
C ASN A 149 -0.09 6.49 16.23
N TYR A 150 -0.57 6.19 17.43
CA TYR A 150 -0.98 4.81 17.77
C TYR A 150 -2.23 4.33 17.04
N LEU A 151 -3.18 5.21 16.65
CA LEU A 151 -4.32 4.79 15.83
C LEU A 151 -3.87 4.34 14.44
N TYR A 152 -3.01 5.14 13.80
CA TYR A 152 -2.40 4.78 12.52
C TYR A 152 -1.56 3.51 12.63
N GLY A 153 -0.74 3.42 13.69
CA GLY A 153 0.07 2.23 13.98
C GLY A 153 -0.78 0.97 14.13
N ALA A 154 -1.90 1.05 14.89
CA ALA A 154 -2.84 -0.05 15.06
C ALA A 154 -3.46 -0.50 13.73
N ALA A 155 -3.88 0.44 12.87
CA ALA A 155 -4.42 0.14 11.55
C ALA A 155 -3.37 -0.57 10.66
N LYS A 156 -2.12 -0.11 10.68
CA LYS A 156 -1.03 -0.72 9.90
C LYS A 156 -0.59 -2.08 10.46
N ALA A 157 -0.63 -2.26 11.78
CA ALA A 157 -0.43 -3.57 12.42
C ALA A 157 -1.51 -4.59 12.04
N ALA A 158 -2.77 -4.17 11.94
CA ALA A 158 -3.86 -5.02 11.48
C ALA A 158 -3.61 -5.52 10.04
N ILE A 159 -3.17 -4.63 9.13
CA ILE A 159 -2.78 -5.01 7.76
C ILE A 159 -1.62 -6.01 7.77
N ASP A 160 -0.59 -5.76 8.55
CA ASP A 160 0.60 -6.62 8.62
C ASP A 160 0.25 -8.03 9.06
N THR A 161 -0.57 -8.15 10.11
CA THR A 161 -1.04 -9.44 10.63
C THR A 161 -1.92 -10.15 9.61
N PHE A 162 -2.86 -9.43 8.98
CA PHE A 162 -3.74 -9.99 7.97
C PHE A 162 -2.94 -10.49 6.75
N ALA A 163 -2.02 -9.66 6.22
CA ALA A 163 -1.17 -10.02 5.08
C ALA A 163 -0.28 -11.23 5.38
N SER A 164 0.21 -11.37 6.63
CA SER A 164 0.99 -12.53 7.06
C SER A 164 0.16 -13.83 7.01
N GLY A 165 -1.06 -13.80 7.53
CA GLY A 165 -1.99 -14.93 7.45
C GLY A 165 -2.38 -15.26 6.01
N LEU A 166 -2.65 -14.22 5.21
CA LEU A 166 -2.99 -14.38 3.80
C LEU A 166 -1.85 -14.99 2.98
N ARG A 167 -0.60 -14.61 3.26
CA ARG A 167 0.59 -15.20 2.65
C ARG A 167 0.67 -16.70 2.90
N ALA A 168 0.44 -17.13 4.14
CA ALA A 168 0.42 -18.55 4.51
C ALA A 168 -0.69 -19.31 3.78
N ARG A 169 -1.91 -18.75 3.69
CA ARG A 169 -3.03 -19.33 2.95
C ARG A 169 -2.70 -19.51 1.47
N LEU A 170 -2.21 -18.45 0.81
CA LEU A 170 -2.03 -18.43 -0.65
C LEU A 170 -0.73 -19.10 -1.12
N TYR A 171 0.15 -19.51 -0.21
CA TYR A 171 1.44 -20.09 -0.55
C TYR A 171 1.32 -21.31 -1.49
N LYS A 172 0.38 -22.23 -1.19
CA LYS A 172 0.14 -23.42 -1.98
C LYS A 172 -0.51 -23.14 -3.34
N SER A 173 -1.17 -22.01 -3.49
CA SER A 173 -1.80 -21.58 -4.74
C SER A 173 -0.84 -20.85 -5.69
N GLY A 174 0.46 -20.75 -5.36
CA GLY A 174 1.45 -20.09 -6.20
C GLY A 174 1.37 -18.55 -6.21
N VAL A 175 0.50 -17.97 -5.38
CA VAL A 175 0.31 -16.51 -5.23
C VAL A 175 1.20 -15.99 -4.12
N HIS A 176 1.92 -14.91 -4.41
CA HIS A 176 2.81 -14.28 -3.44
C HIS A 176 2.16 -13.04 -2.79
N VAL A 177 2.34 -12.85 -1.48
CA VAL A 177 1.85 -11.68 -0.75
C VAL A 177 3.04 -10.91 -0.16
N LEU A 178 3.25 -9.68 -0.65
CA LEU A 178 4.31 -8.78 -0.19
C LEU A 178 3.73 -7.71 0.74
N THR A 179 4.24 -7.63 1.96
CA THR A 179 3.98 -6.49 2.88
C THR A 179 5.10 -5.47 2.75
N ILE A 180 4.77 -4.24 2.38
CA ILE A 180 5.70 -3.13 2.23
C ILE A 180 5.62 -2.26 3.47
N LYS A 181 6.75 -1.99 4.12
CA LYS A 181 6.85 -1.15 5.32
C LYS A 181 7.74 0.06 5.06
N PRO A 182 7.16 1.14 4.48
CA PRO A 182 7.91 2.37 4.32
C PRO A 182 8.20 3.02 5.67
N GLY A 183 9.38 3.68 5.76
CA GLY A 183 9.65 4.68 6.76
C GLY A 183 9.12 6.06 6.33
N PHE A 184 9.95 7.09 6.49
CA PHE A 184 9.60 8.43 6.04
C PHE A 184 9.79 8.57 4.52
N VAL A 185 8.74 8.99 3.83
CA VAL A 185 8.72 9.19 2.37
C VAL A 185 8.20 10.60 2.08
N ALA A 186 8.89 11.35 1.24
CA ALA A 186 8.50 12.70 0.83
C ALA A 186 7.29 12.65 -0.11
N THR A 187 6.10 12.69 0.43
CA THR A 187 4.82 12.66 -0.31
C THR A 187 3.90 13.78 0.15
N ALA A 188 2.81 14.02 -0.56
CA ALA A 188 1.78 14.96 -0.13
C ALA A 188 1.21 14.64 1.27
N MET A 189 1.17 13.36 1.67
CA MET A 189 0.72 12.91 2.98
C MET A 189 1.62 13.40 4.12
N THR A 190 2.89 13.63 3.85
CA THR A 190 3.91 13.97 4.85
C THR A 190 4.46 15.39 4.66
N ALA A 191 3.89 16.18 3.74
CA ALA A 191 4.39 17.50 3.39
C ALA A 191 4.43 18.49 4.56
N ASP A 192 3.44 18.38 5.46
CA ASP A 192 3.32 19.25 6.64
C ASP A 192 4.11 18.74 7.85
N LEU A 193 4.84 17.63 7.72
CA LEU A 193 5.64 17.06 8.80
C LEU A 193 7.11 17.50 8.70
N ASN A 194 7.68 17.90 9.82
CA ASN A 194 9.12 18.17 9.90
C ASN A 194 9.92 16.85 10.02
N LEU A 195 10.08 16.17 8.88
CA LEU A 195 10.77 14.88 8.83
C LEU A 195 12.29 15.05 8.79
N PRO A 196 13.05 14.18 9.49
CA PRO A 196 14.49 14.16 9.40
C PRO A 196 14.97 13.85 7.98
N ALA A 197 15.63 14.78 7.32
CA ALA A 197 16.06 14.65 5.93
C ALA A 197 16.88 13.38 5.65
N ARG A 198 17.74 12.96 6.61
CA ARG A 198 18.58 11.75 6.48
C ARG A 198 17.81 10.44 6.51
N LEU A 199 16.56 10.44 7.00
CA LEU A 199 15.71 9.26 7.11
C LEU A 199 14.57 9.29 6.09
N THR A 200 14.44 10.37 5.32
CA THR A 200 13.37 10.59 4.34
C THR A 200 13.89 10.30 2.94
N VAL A 201 13.13 9.52 2.19
CA VAL A 201 13.45 9.14 0.81
C VAL A 201 12.35 9.60 -0.15
N SER A 202 12.67 9.59 -1.45
CA SER A 202 11.71 9.90 -2.50
C SER A 202 10.71 8.75 -2.74
N PRO A 203 9.51 9.01 -3.27
CA PRO A 203 8.61 7.98 -3.74
C PRO A 203 9.23 7.08 -4.81
N GLU A 204 10.11 7.62 -5.64
CA GLU A 204 10.83 6.92 -6.72
C GLU A 204 11.78 5.87 -6.17
N ASP A 205 12.49 6.16 -5.07
CA ASP A 205 13.35 5.19 -4.39
C ASP A 205 12.54 4.04 -3.81
N VAL A 206 11.42 4.37 -3.16
CA VAL A 206 10.48 3.35 -2.62
C VAL A 206 9.91 2.50 -3.75
N ALA A 207 9.51 3.10 -4.87
CA ALA A 207 8.97 2.38 -6.02
C ALA A 207 9.99 1.41 -6.64
N ARG A 208 11.28 1.81 -6.72
CA ARG A 208 12.37 0.93 -7.14
C ARG A 208 12.52 -0.27 -6.21
N ASP A 209 12.50 -0.04 -4.90
CA ASP A 209 12.62 -1.09 -3.90
C ASP A 209 11.41 -2.05 -3.97
N ILE A 210 10.19 -1.53 -4.15
CA ILE A 210 8.97 -2.33 -4.32
C ILE A 210 9.08 -3.23 -5.53
N GLN A 211 9.46 -2.70 -6.69
CA GLN A 211 9.59 -3.50 -7.92
C GLN A 211 10.64 -4.59 -7.78
N SER A 212 11.79 -4.28 -7.14
CA SER A 212 12.82 -5.28 -6.82
C SER A 212 12.32 -6.34 -5.85
N ALA A 213 11.52 -5.97 -4.84
CA ALA A 213 10.96 -6.91 -3.88
C ALA A 213 9.92 -7.85 -4.52
N ILE A 214 9.07 -7.33 -5.41
CA ILE A 214 8.12 -8.11 -6.19
C ILE A 214 8.86 -9.13 -7.06
N SER A 215 9.87 -8.72 -7.82
CA SER A 215 10.65 -9.61 -8.69
C SER A 215 11.39 -10.71 -7.92
N LYS A 216 11.84 -10.41 -6.69
CA LYS A 216 12.54 -11.34 -5.80
C LYS A 216 11.60 -12.14 -4.88
N ARG A 217 10.30 -11.94 -4.99
CA ARG A 217 9.28 -12.56 -4.13
C ARG A 217 9.59 -12.42 -2.64
N LYS A 218 9.92 -11.19 -2.18
CA LYS A 218 10.14 -10.93 -0.77
C LYS A 218 8.82 -10.90 0.00
N ASP A 219 8.78 -11.53 1.16
CA ASP A 219 7.59 -11.54 2.03
C ASP A 219 7.33 -10.18 2.68
N VAL A 220 8.39 -9.53 3.14
CA VAL A 220 8.34 -8.22 3.81
C VAL A 220 9.46 -7.33 3.25
N LEU A 221 9.11 -6.10 2.91
CA LEU A 221 10.04 -5.08 2.47
C LEU A 221 10.02 -3.91 3.45
N TYR A 222 11.12 -3.65 4.14
CA TYR A 222 11.39 -2.35 4.76
C TYR A 222 12.08 -1.44 3.73
N THR A 223 11.55 -0.24 3.55
CA THR A 223 12.14 0.70 2.60
C THR A 223 12.22 2.12 3.17
N PRO A 224 13.41 2.71 3.18
CA PRO A 224 14.72 2.10 2.92
C PRO A 224 15.07 0.97 3.91
N TRP A 225 16.01 0.12 3.50
CA TRP A 225 16.39 -1.11 4.22
C TRP A 225 16.79 -0.90 5.67
N PHE A 226 17.40 0.23 6.02
CA PHE A 226 17.86 0.53 7.37
C PHE A 226 16.70 0.63 8.39
N TRP A 227 15.48 0.85 7.96
CA TRP A 227 14.31 0.81 8.84
C TRP A 227 14.09 -0.57 9.46
N SER A 228 14.54 -1.64 8.81
CA SER A 228 14.49 -2.99 9.40
C SER A 228 15.32 -3.07 10.68
N LEU A 229 16.51 -2.46 10.70
CA LEU A 229 17.38 -2.41 11.87
C LEU A 229 16.84 -1.47 12.95
N ILE A 230 16.36 -0.28 12.55
CA ILE A 230 15.75 0.68 13.48
C ILE A 230 14.54 0.03 14.17
N MET A 231 13.67 -0.63 13.44
CA MET A 231 12.48 -1.26 14.00
C MET A 231 12.81 -2.51 14.81
N LEU A 232 13.85 -3.25 14.45
CA LEU A 232 14.37 -4.33 15.30
C LEU A 232 14.73 -3.81 16.68
N ILE A 233 15.51 -2.74 16.77
CA ILE A 233 15.88 -2.11 18.03
C ILE A 233 14.64 -1.61 18.78
N ILE A 234 13.76 -0.85 18.10
CA ILE A 234 12.56 -0.26 18.72
C ILE A 234 11.66 -1.36 19.30
N ARG A 235 11.47 -2.49 18.64
CA ARG A 235 10.64 -3.60 19.11
C ARG A 235 11.18 -4.23 20.39
N TRP A 236 12.51 -4.27 20.56
CA TRP A 236 13.15 -4.89 21.72
C TRP A 236 13.31 -3.96 22.93
N ILE A 237 13.04 -2.66 22.81
CA ILE A 237 13.10 -1.73 23.96
C ILE A 237 12.04 -2.18 24.99
N PRO A 238 12.41 -2.42 26.26
CA PRO A 238 11.45 -2.77 27.31
C PRO A 238 10.36 -1.70 27.47
N ALA A 239 9.11 -2.11 27.72
CA ALA A 239 7.97 -1.22 27.83
C ALA A 239 8.15 -0.12 28.89
N VAL A 240 8.87 -0.43 29.97
CA VAL A 240 9.16 0.55 31.05
C VAL A 240 10.02 1.71 30.56
N ILE A 241 10.92 1.46 29.61
CA ILE A 241 11.76 2.50 28.98
C ILE A 241 10.96 3.19 27.87
N PHE A 242 10.36 2.40 26.99
CA PHE A 242 9.69 2.89 25.79
C PHE A 242 8.57 3.91 26.08
N LYS A 243 7.76 3.69 27.12
CA LYS A 243 6.68 4.62 27.52
C LYS A 243 7.16 6.00 27.97
N ARG A 244 8.46 6.19 28.22
CA ARG A 244 9.09 7.47 28.60
C ARG A 244 9.74 8.18 27.41
N MET A 245 9.84 7.51 26.27
CA MET A 245 10.47 8.07 25.07
C MET A 245 9.45 8.94 24.32
N LYS A 246 9.91 10.07 23.82
CA LYS A 246 9.16 10.91 22.89
C LYS A 246 9.49 10.47 21.45
N LEU A 247 8.71 9.52 20.91
CA LEU A 247 8.89 8.98 19.56
C LEU A 247 7.63 9.23 18.73
#